data_78b29630e76f3623124d302ff872b6a8
#
_entry.id   78b29630e76f3623124d302ff872b6a8
#
_cell.length_a   1.000
_cell.length_b   1.000
_cell.length_c   1.000
_cell.angle_alpha   90.00
_cell.angle_beta   90.00
_cell.angle_gamma   90.00
#
_symmetry.space_group_name_H-M   'P 1'
#
loop_
_entity.id
_entity.type
_entity.pdbx_description
1 polymer ?
#
loop_
_entity_poly.entity_id
_entity_poly.type
_entity_poly.pdbx_seq_one_letter_code
_entity_poly.pdbx_strand_id
1 'polypeptide(L)'
;YFEKFTENNCVGIIYNEVEALSKLTGDYNFTNLCAATSLGLYFGIDFHLIKKAIEEYTPTNMRSQIVKKGDKTLVLDTYNANPSSMKVSLENFNDFIGTKTIIIGDMLELGEESVTEHSQILELAKSLSFDEIITVGPHFKEVNVSGVAFLTTQDLINYLTENEIHSQNILLKASRGIVLEKALEFIK
;
A
#
# COMPACT_ATOMS: atom_id res chain seq x y z
N TYR A 1 -11.85 -2.03 25.67
CA TYR A 1 -12.11 -1.08 24.59
C TYR A 1 -10.79 -0.53 24.09
N PHE A 2 -10.62 -0.41 22.76
CA PHE A 2 -9.43 0.14 22.13
C PHE A 2 -9.79 1.43 21.38
N GLU A 3 -8.93 2.44 21.47
CA GLU A 3 -9.07 3.67 20.70
C GLU A 3 -7.99 3.73 19.63
N LYS A 4 -8.33 4.33 18.47
CA LYS A 4 -7.42 4.52 17.36
C LYS A 4 -6.77 5.91 17.45
N PHE A 5 -5.48 5.97 17.15
CA PHE A 5 -4.82 7.22 16.77
C PHE A 5 -3.93 7.01 15.55
N THR A 6 -3.52 8.10 14.94
CA THR A 6 -2.64 8.08 13.77
C THR A 6 -1.55 9.13 13.95
N GLU A 7 -0.33 8.74 13.72
CA GLU A 7 0.83 9.64 13.77
C GLU A 7 1.78 9.30 12.61
N ASN A 8 2.21 10.31 11.84
CA ASN A 8 3.09 10.15 10.67
C ASN A 8 2.61 9.08 9.67
N ASN A 9 1.31 9.04 9.39
CA ASN A 9 0.62 8.04 8.56
C ASN A 9 0.63 6.61 9.11
N CYS A 10 1.17 6.38 10.31
CA CYS A 10 1.15 5.09 10.99
C CYS A 10 -0.03 5.01 11.95
N VAL A 11 -0.60 3.81 12.05
CA VAL A 11 -1.77 3.54 12.91
C VAL A 11 -1.31 3.06 14.28
N GLY A 12 -1.88 3.62 15.32
CA GLY A 12 -1.66 3.24 16.71
C GLY A 12 -2.94 2.79 17.41
N ILE A 13 -2.77 2.18 18.56
CA ILE A 13 -3.83 1.70 19.45
C ILE A 13 -3.61 2.27 20.85
N ILE A 14 -4.69 2.72 21.51
CA ILE A 14 -4.69 3.12 22.90
C ILE A 14 -5.45 2.08 23.72
N TYR A 15 -4.85 1.59 24.77
CA TYR A 15 -5.47 0.70 25.74
C TYR A 15 -5.10 1.10 27.16
N ASN A 16 -6.12 1.35 28.00
CA ASN A 16 -5.94 1.86 29.38
C ASN A 16 -4.99 3.07 29.46
N GLU A 17 -5.24 4.07 28.59
CA GLU A 17 -4.46 5.32 28.52
C GLU A 17 -3.00 5.14 28.05
N VAL A 18 -2.61 3.92 27.64
CA VAL A 18 -1.25 3.64 27.12
C VAL A 18 -1.30 3.52 25.61
N GLU A 19 -0.51 4.34 24.94
CA GLU A 19 -0.39 4.37 23.49
C GLU A 19 0.65 3.36 22.98
N ALA A 20 0.32 2.67 21.89
CA ALA A 20 1.24 1.83 21.12
C ALA A 20 1.16 2.20 19.64
N LEU A 21 2.20 2.83 19.09
CA LEU A 21 2.27 3.22 17.69
C LEU A 21 2.93 2.12 16.87
N SER A 22 2.23 1.61 15.86
CA SER A 22 2.81 0.64 14.94
C SER A 22 3.58 1.31 13.79
N LYS A 23 4.28 0.52 12.99
CA LYS A 23 4.88 0.94 11.71
C LYS A 23 3.99 0.61 10.51
N LEU A 24 2.71 0.35 10.75
CA LEU A 24 1.72 -0.01 9.73
C LEU A 24 0.95 1.23 9.28
N THR A 25 0.72 1.36 7.98
CA THR A 25 -0.10 2.42 7.41
C THR A 25 -1.50 1.90 7.07
N GLY A 26 -2.47 2.82 7.04
CA GLY A 26 -3.84 2.54 6.63
C GLY A 26 -4.74 2.06 7.77
N ASP A 27 -5.91 2.65 7.83
CA ASP A 27 -6.93 2.48 8.88
C ASP A 27 -7.35 1.02 9.12
N TYR A 28 -7.32 0.18 8.08
CA TYR A 28 -7.63 -1.25 8.21
C TYR A 28 -6.66 -2.00 9.14
N ASN A 29 -5.44 -1.48 9.33
CA ASN A 29 -4.49 -2.07 10.27
C ASN A 29 -4.87 -1.84 11.73
N PHE A 30 -5.75 -0.87 12.05
CA PHE A 30 -6.30 -0.75 13.39
C PHE A 30 -7.04 -2.02 13.83
N THR A 31 -7.86 -2.60 12.95
CA THR A 31 -8.54 -3.88 13.26
C THR A 31 -7.54 -5.02 13.49
N ASN A 32 -6.45 -5.06 12.73
CA ASN A 32 -5.39 -6.05 12.92
C ASN A 32 -4.68 -5.86 14.27
N LEU A 33 -4.39 -4.62 14.66
CA LEU A 33 -3.81 -4.29 15.98
C LEU A 33 -4.75 -4.67 17.11
N CYS A 34 -6.06 -4.37 16.98
CA CYS A 34 -7.07 -4.77 17.95
C CYS A 34 -7.12 -6.31 18.13
N ALA A 35 -7.11 -7.04 17.02
CA ALA A 35 -7.14 -8.50 17.05
C ALA A 35 -5.89 -9.08 17.74
N ALA A 36 -4.69 -8.61 17.34
CA ALA A 36 -3.43 -9.05 17.94
C ALA A 36 -3.37 -8.72 19.44
N THR A 37 -3.77 -7.51 19.83
CA THR A 37 -3.81 -7.07 21.23
C THR A 37 -4.80 -7.90 22.04
N SER A 38 -6.02 -8.12 21.51
CA SER A 38 -7.04 -8.93 22.18
C SER A 38 -6.56 -10.36 22.44
N LEU A 39 -5.91 -10.98 21.45
CA LEU A 39 -5.33 -12.32 21.61
C LEU A 39 -4.21 -12.34 22.66
N GLY A 40 -3.31 -11.36 22.62
CA GLY A 40 -2.25 -11.24 23.62
C GLY A 40 -2.79 -11.12 25.04
N LEU A 41 -3.77 -10.25 25.25
CA LEU A 41 -4.43 -10.07 26.56
C LEU A 41 -5.18 -11.32 26.99
N TYR A 42 -5.88 -12.00 26.06
CA TYR A 42 -6.58 -13.25 26.35
C TYR A 42 -5.64 -14.34 26.85
N PHE A 43 -4.42 -14.43 26.31
CA PHE A 43 -3.39 -15.36 26.78
C PHE A 43 -2.56 -14.84 27.97
N GLY A 44 -3.00 -13.74 28.61
CA GLY A 44 -2.38 -13.21 29.82
C GLY A 44 -1.05 -12.49 29.62
N ILE A 45 -0.76 -12.05 28.38
CA ILE A 45 0.43 -11.25 28.11
C ILE A 45 0.18 -9.82 28.61
N ASP A 46 1.12 -9.28 29.38
CA ASP A 46 1.07 -7.90 29.83
C ASP A 46 1.06 -6.89 28.65
N PHE A 47 0.23 -5.84 28.76
CA PHE A 47 0.08 -4.89 27.65
C PHE A 47 1.39 -4.18 27.29
N HIS A 48 2.31 -3.96 28.24
CA HIS A 48 3.61 -3.33 27.94
C HIS A 48 4.46 -4.21 27.01
N LEU A 49 4.35 -5.53 27.11
CA LEU A 49 5.01 -6.45 26.18
C LEU A 49 4.33 -6.47 24.81
N ILE A 50 2.99 -6.39 24.78
CA ILE A 50 2.21 -6.27 23.55
C ILE A 50 2.55 -4.96 22.84
N LYS A 51 2.58 -3.83 23.57
CA LYS A 51 3.00 -2.53 23.07
C LYS A 51 4.38 -2.61 22.42
N LYS A 52 5.36 -3.17 23.13
CA LYS A 52 6.73 -3.34 22.60
C LYS A 52 6.72 -4.13 21.30
N ALA A 53 5.98 -5.24 21.24
CA ALA A 53 5.88 -6.05 20.03
C ALA A 53 5.24 -5.29 18.87
N ILE A 54 4.20 -4.47 19.11
CA ILE A 54 3.56 -3.61 18.10
C ILE A 54 4.55 -2.58 17.56
N GLU A 55 5.29 -1.89 18.44
CA GLU A 55 6.22 -0.83 18.06
C GLU A 55 7.48 -1.35 17.34
N GLU A 56 7.94 -2.53 17.70
CA GLU A 56 9.12 -3.16 17.08
C GLU A 56 8.78 -3.87 15.75
N TYR A 57 7.53 -4.31 15.57
CA TYR A 57 7.13 -5.04 14.37
C TYR A 57 7.37 -4.20 13.11
N THR A 58 8.17 -4.74 12.21
CA THR A 58 8.40 -4.14 10.89
C THR A 58 7.91 -5.14 9.84
N PRO A 59 6.91 -4.77 9.02
CA PRO A 59 6.44 -5.64 7.96
C PRO A 59 7.57 -5.87 6.94
N THR A 60 7.81 -7.14 6.61
CA THR A 60 8.81 -7.58 5.61
C THR A 60 8.16 -8.35 4.47
N ASN A 61 6.83 -8.43 4.46
CA ASN A 61 6.03 -9.27 3.58
C ASN A 61 5.30 -8.48 2.49
N MET A 62 5.76 -7.27 2.17
CA MET A 62 5.17 -6.41 1.12
C MET A 62 3.67 -6.10 1.36
N ARG A 63 3.26 -6.01 2.63
CA ARG A 63 1.91 -5.58 3.04
C ARG A 63 2.02 -4.26 3.78
N SER A 64 1.67 -3.16 3.11
CA SER A 64 1.80 -1.78 3.63
C SER A 64 3.19 -1.49 4.23
N GLN A 65 4.22 -2.12 3.66
CA GLN A 65 5.60 -1.97 4.11
C GLN A 65 6.14 -0.61 3.66
N ILE A 66 6.62 0.20 4.61
CA ILE A 66 7.28 1.47 4.30
C ILE A 66 8.77 1.23 4.10
N VAL A 67 9.28 1.71 2.97
CA VAL A 67 10.72 1.73 2.64
C VAL A 67 11.14 3.16 2.36
N LYS A 68 12.20 3.63 3.00
CA LYS A 68 12.84 4.91 2.69
C LYS A 68 13.94 4.68 1.67
N LYS A 69 13.96 5.49 0.60
CA LYS A 69 14.99 5.48 -0.43
C LYS A 69 15.40 6.91 -0.77
N GLY A 70 16.50 7.37 -0.21
CA GLY A 70 16.86 8.78 -0.25
C GLY A 70 15.82 9.62 0.49
N ASP A 71 15.30 10.63 -0.17
CA ASP A 71 14.21 11.50 0.31
C ASP A 71 12.80 10.95 0.04
N LYS A 72 12.70 9.84 -0.71
CA LYS A 72 11.43 9.23 -1.08
C LYS A 72 10.92 8.24 -0.03
N THR A 73 9.61 8.22 0.12
CA THR A 73 8.87 7.23 0.91
C THR A 73 8.12 6.29 -0.01
N LEU A 74 8.48 5.02 -0.02
CA LEU A 74 7.81 4.00 -0.81
C LEU A 74 6.91 3.15 0.09
N VAL A 75 5.67 2.95 -0.32
CA VAL A 75 4.72 2.04 0.33
C VAL A 75 4.57 0.82 -0.56
N LEU A 76 5.07 -0.33 -0.08
CA LEU A 76 5.02 -1.59 -0.79
C LEU A 76 3.81 -2.41 -0.31
N ASP A 77 2.85 -2.63 -1.19
CA ASP A 77 1.66 -3.44 -0.94
C ASP A 77 1.43 -4.43 -2.10
N THR A 78 2.50 -5.16 -2.45
CA THR A 78 2.57 -6.03 -3.64
C THR A 78 2.38 -7.51 -3.34
N TYR A 79 1.93 -7.85 -2.13
CA TYR A 79 1.66 -9.24 -1.76
C TYR A 79 0.42 -9.80 -2.45
N ASN A 80 -0.67 -9.03 -2.48
CA ASN A 80 -1.90 -9.36 -3.18
C ASN A 80 -2.73 -8.10 -3.47
N ALA A 81 -3.58 -8.16 -4.50
CA ALA A 81 -4.53 -7.12 -4.84
C ALA A 81 -5.88 -7.70 -5.24
N ASN A 82 -6.93 -7.07 -4.73
CA ASN A 82 -8.31 -7.25 -5.15
C ASN A 82 -9.02 -5.89 -5.10
N PRO A 83 -10.23 -5.72 -5.67
CA PRO A 83 -10.89 -4.43 -5.76
C PRO A 83 -11.01 -3.68 -4.43
N SER A 84 -11.46 -4.37 -3.36
CA SER A 84 -11.62 -3.75 -2.04
C SER A 84 -10.30 -3.33 -1.42
N SER A 85 -9.26 -4.16 -1.49
CA SER A 85 -7.95 -3.80 -0.95
C SER A 85 -7.24 -2.71 -1.78
N MET A 86 -7.47 -2.69 -3.09
CA MET A 86 -6.96 -1.64 -3.97
C MET A 86 -7.58 -0.30 -3.62
N LYS A 87 -8.92 -0.24 -3.52
CA LYS A 87 -9.67 0.96 -3.11
C LYS A 87 -9.15 1.52 -1.78
N VAL A 88 -9.13 0.70 -0.74
CA VAL A 88 -8.69 1.12 0.60
C VAL A 88 -7.24 1.62 0.59
N SER A 89 -6.35 0.95 -0.16
CA SER A 89 -4.95 1.36 -0.25
C SER A 89 -4.79 2.72 -0.95
N LEU A 90 -5.53 2.97 -2.03
CA LEU A 90 -5.51 4.24 -2.76
C LEU A 90 -6.07 5.38 -1.89
N GLU A 91 -7.20 5.16 -1.22
CA GLU A 91 -7.80 6.15 -0.33
C GLU A 91 -6.85 6.53 0.82
N ASN A 92 -6.26 5.55 1.50
CA ASN A 92 -5.29 5.81 2.58
C ASN A 92 -4.01 6.49 2.08
N PHE A 93 -3.51 6.11 0.89
CA PHE A 93 -2.32 6.74 0.33
C PHE A 93 -2.59 8.18 -0.13
N ASN A 94 -3.82 8.50 -0.48
CA ASN A 94 -4.22 9.86 -0.83
C ASN A 94 -4.03 10.85 0.34
N ASP A 95 -4.08 10.39 1.58
CA ASP A 95 -3.89 11.21 2.79
C ASP A 95 -2.41 11.55 3.07
N PHE A 96 -1.47 10.97 2.33
CA PHE A 96 -0.05 11.30 2.46
C PHE A 96 0.21 12.74 2.02
N ILE A 97 1.00 13.47 2.82
CA ILE A 97 1.37 14.86 2.55
C ILE A 97 2.50 14.90 1.53
N GLY A 98 2.41 15.80 0.57
CA GLY A 98 3.41 15.99 -0.49
C GLY A 98 3.00 15.37 -1.82
N THR A 99 3.91 15.35 -2.78
CA THR A 99 3.68 14.77 -4.11
C THR A 99 3.59 13.26 -4.06
N LYS A 100 2.69 12.69 -4.87
CA LYS A 100 2.31 11.28 -4.82
C LYS A 100 2.25 10.66 -6.21
N THR A 101 3.01 9.58 -6.41
CA THR A 101 2.88 8.69 -7.58
C THR A 101 2.31 7.35 -7.13
N ILE A 102 1.37 6.81 -7.88
CA ILE A 102 0.92 5.43 -7.70
C ILE A 102 1.37 4.56 -8.87
N ILE A 103 1.88 3.38 -8.56
CA ILE A 103 2.20 2.32 -9.52
C ILE A 103 1.31 1.14 -9.16
N ILE A 104 0.24 0.94 -9.92
CA ILE A 104 -0.73 -0.12 -9.65
C ILE A 104 -0.66 -1.19 -10.73
N GLY A 105 -0.58 -2.44 -10.30
CA GLY A 105 -0.57 -3.59 -11.19
C GLY A 105 -1.86 -4.39 -11.13
N ASP A 106 -2.07 -5.27 -12.11
CA ASP A 106 -3.29 -6.04 -12.26
C ASP A 106 -3.73 -6.75 -10.99
N MET A 107 -5.03 -6.78 -10.83
CA MET A 107 -5.75 -7.64 -9.90
C MET A 107 -6.07 -8.96 -10.61
N LEU A 108 -5.45 -10.05 -10.16
CA LEU A 108 -5.66 -11.38 -10.73
C LEU A 108 -6.88 -12.07 -10.10
N GLU A 109 -7.33 -13.15 -10.74
CA GLU A 109 -8.41 -14.01 -10.25
C GLU A 109 -9.82 -13.36 -10.24
N LEU A 110 -10.05 -12.31 -11.03
CA LEU A 110 -11.36 -11.63 -11.12
C LEU A 110 -12.30 -12.23 -12.19
N GLY A 111 -11.82 -13.15 -13.03
CA GLY A 111 -12.63 -13.78 -14.07
C GLY A 111 -13.23 -12.75 -15.04
N GLU A 112 -14.52 -12.89 -15.34
CA GLU A 112 -15.24 -12.04 -16.29
C GLU A 112 -15.40 -10.59 -15.84
N GLU A 113 -15.29 -10.31 -14.53
CA GLU A 113 -15.42 -8.97 -13.96
C GLU A 113 -14.13 -8.14 -14.09
N SER A 114 -13.04 -8.75 -14.60
CA SER A 114 -11.72 -8.14 -14.62
C SER A 114 -11.70 -6.74 -15.26
N VAL A 115 -12.26 -6.58 -16.45
CA VAL A 115 -12.28 -5.28 -17.17
C VAL A 115 -13.05 -4.23 -16.39
N THR A 116 -14.19 -4.59 -15.84
CA THR A 116 -15.05 -3.69 -15.07
C THR A 116 -14.35 -3.22 -13.80
N GLU A 117 -13.77 -4.15 -13.05
CA GLU A 117 -13.10 -3.84 -11.78
C GLU A 117 -11.82 -3.00 -12.00
N HIS A 118 -11.01 -3.32 -13.02
CA HIS A 118 -9.84 -2.50 -13.36
C HIS A 118 -10.25 -1.08 -13.79
N SER A 119 -11.35 -0.95 -14.55
CA SER A 119 -11.88 0.36 -14.94
C SER A 119 -12.32 1.16 -13.74
N GLN A 120 -13.05 0.56 -12.78
CA GLN A 120 -13.51 1.24 -11.57
C GLN A 120 -12.34 1.70 -10.69
N ILE A 121 -11.32 0.87 -10.52
CA ILE A 121 -10.11 1.24 -9.78
C ILE A 121 -9.36 2.38 -10.46
N LEU A 122 -9.24 2.35 -11.79
CA LEU A 122 -8.60 3.42 -12.54
C LEU A 122 -9.36 4.75 -12.42
N GLU A 123 -10.70 4.72 -12.50
CA GLU A 123 -11.54 5.91 -12.31
C GLU A 123 -11.42 6.45 -10.88
N LEU A 124 -11.41 5.57 -9.87
CA LEU A 124 -11.14 5.98 -8.50
C LEU A 124 -9.75 6.65 -8.39
N ALA A 125 -8.71 6.04 -8.95
CA ALA A 125 -7.35 6.61 -8.92
C ALA A 125 -7.30 7.99 -9.56
N LYS A 126 -7.99 8.19 -10.69
CA LYS A 126 -8.09 9.50 -11.37
C LYS A 126 -8.91 10.54 -10.59
N SER A 127 -9.83 10.11 -9.73
CA SER A 127 -10.62 11.02 -8.89
C SER A 127 -9.87 11.50 -7.64
N LEU A 128 -8.79 10.82 -7.28
CA LEU A 128 -7.94 11.17 -6.15
C LEU A 128 -6.78 12.10 -6.57
N SER A 129 -6.13 12.73 -5.58
CA SER A 129 -5.10 13.74 -5.82
C SER A 129 -3.71 13.11 -5.96
N PHE A 130 -3.49 12.32 -7.02
CA PHE A 130 -2.17 11.79 -7.38
C PHE A 130 -1.55 12.62 -8.50
N ASP A 131 -0.25 12.91 -8.38
CA ASP A 131 0.50 13.67 -9.40
C ASP A 131 0.79 12.79 -10.63
N GLU A 132 0.96 11.47 -10.42
CA GLU A 132 1.20 10.53 -11.50
C GLU A 132 0.53 9.18 -11.21
N ILE A 133 -0.05 8.58 -12.26
CA ILE A 133 -0.68 7.25 -12.23
C ILE A 133 -0.01 6.37 -13.27
N ILE A 134 0.69 5.35 -12.82
CA ILE A 134 1.34 4.34 -13.65
C ILE A 134 0.63 3.01 -13.46
N THR A 135 0.30 2.32 -14.54
CA THR A 135 -0.37 1.01 -14.47
C THR A 135 0.47 -0.09 -15.11
N VAL A 136 0.36 -1.32 -14.59
CA VAL A 136 1.18 -2.46 -15.04
C VAL A 136 0.30 -3.71 -15.15
N GLY A 137 0.37 -4.37 -16.28
CA GLY A 137 -0.33 -5.60 -16.57
C GLY A 137 -1.30 -5.46 -17.74
N PRO A 138 -1.67 -6.59 -18.39
CA PRO A 138 -2.52 -6.60 -19.57
C PRO A 138 -3.92 -6.00 -19.31
N HIS A 139 -4.53 -6.26 -18.14
CA HIS A 139 -5.87 -5.78 -17.82
C HIS A 139 -5.88 -4.26 -17.62
N PHE A 140 -4.94 -3.70 -16.84
CA PHE A 140 -4.81 -2.25 -16.76
C PHE A 140 -4.39 -1.62 -18.08
N LYS A 141 -3.56 -2.28 -18.89
CA LYS A 141 -3.18 -1.78 -20.22
C LYS A 141 -4.38 -1.66 -21.15
N GLU A 142 -5.34 -2.56 -21.04
CA GLU A 142 -6.58 -2.55 -21.82
C GLU A 142 -7.47 -1.34 -21.45
N VAL A 143 -7.60 -1.02 -20.16
CA VAL A 143 -8.50 0.06 -19.69
C VAL A 143 -7.82 1.42 -19.61
N ASN A 144 -6.50 1.49 -19.49
CA ASN A 144 -5.73 2.74 -19.39
C ASN A 144 -5.11 3.15 -20.74
N VAL A 145 -5.95 3.31 -21.76
CA VAL A 145 -5.52 3.53 -23.14
C VAL A 145 -4.73 4.84 -23.34
N SER A 146 -5.05 5.89 -22.60
CA SER A 146 -4.45 7.23 -22.75
C SER A 146 -3.43 7.59 -21.68
N GLY A 147 -3.22 6.72 -20.69
CA GLY A 147 -2.31 6.94 -19.56
C GLY A 147 -0.98 6.20 -19.69
N VAL A 148 -0.14 6.36 -18.69
CA VAL A 148 1.13 5.61 -18.58
C VAL A 148 0.82 4.17 -18.17
N ALA A 149 0.96 3.24 -19.10
CA ALA A 149 0.58 1.84 -18.90
C ALA A 149 1.58 0.88 -19.57
N PHE A 150 2.05 -0.08 -18.80
CA PHE A 150 3.00 -1.11 -19.23
C PHE A 150 2.35 -2.50 -19.21
N LEU A 151 2.74 -3.37 -20.16
CA LEU A 151 2.25 -4.75 -20.20
C LEU A 151 2.86 -5.60 -19.09
N THR A 152 4.11 -5.36 -18.78
CA THR A 152 4.85 -6.16 -17.82
C THR A 152 5.64 -5.29 -16.85
N THR A 153 6.00 -5.84 -15.71
CA THR A 153 6.93 -5.20 -14.76
C THR A 153 8.29 -4.93 -15.41
N GLN A 154 8.73 -5.74 -16.38
CA GLN A 154 9.98 -5.52 -17.09
C GLN A 154 9.91 -4.27 -17.99
N ASP A 155 8.77 -3.99 -18.62
CA ASP A 155 8.59 -2.76 -19.41
C ASP A 155 8.62 -1.53 -18.51
N LEU A 156 8.00 -1.61 -17.32
CA LEU A 156 8.12 -0.55 -16.32
C LEU A 156 9.57 -0.35 -15.87
N ILE A 157 10.33 -1.42 -15.60
CA ILE A 157 11.74 -1.35 -15.21
C ILE A 157 12.56 -0.65 -16.31
N ASN A 158 12.37 -1.01 -17.57
CA ASN A 158 13.05 -0.35 -18.69
C ASN A 158 12.76 1.15 -18.71
N TYR A 159 11.48 1.52 -18.51
CA TYR A 159 11.07 2.92 -18.42
C TYR A 159 11.76 3.64 -17.25
N LEU A 160 11.77 3.06 -16.05
CA LEU A 160 12.38 3.64 -14.84
C LEU A 160 13.92 3.76 -14.92
N THR A 161 14.56 3.00 -15.82
CA THR A 161 15.99 3.11 -16.04
C THR A 161 16.36 4.47 -16.68
N GLU A 162 15.47 4.98 -17.53
CA GLU A 162 15.65 6.21 -18.28
C GLU A 162 14.88 7.40 -17.68
N ASN A 163 13.83 7.13 -16.88
CA ASN A 163 12.94 8.15 -16.34
C ASN A 163 12.90 8.08 -14.81
N GLU A 164 13.02 9.23 -14.18
CA GLU A 164 12.94 9.36 -12.72
C GLU A 164 11.51 9.74 -12.29
N ILE A 165 11.03 9.14 -11.19
CA ILE A 165 9.81 9.55 -10.51
C ILE A 165 10.17 10.66 -9.52
N HIS A 166 9.58 11.84 -9.69
CA HIS A 166 9.91 13.00 -8.87
C HIS A 166 9.08 13.15 -7.59
N SER A 167 8.06 12.31 -7.40
CA SER A 167 7.21 12.37 -6.22
C SER A 167 7.93 11.92 -4.96
N GLN A 168 7.58 12.58 -3.84
CA GLN A 168 8.10 12.27 -2.50
C GLN A 168 7.58 10.93 -1.98
N ASN A 169 6.33 10.60 -2.34
CA ASN A 169 5.67 9.38 -1.88
C ASN A 169 5.28 8.52 -3.09
N ILE A 170 5.55 7.23 -3.02
CA ILE A 170 5.27 6.30 -4.12
C ILE A 170 4.60 5.05 -3.55
N LEU A 171 3.40 4.73 -4.03
CA LEU A 171 2.71 3.48 -3.72
C LEU A 171 2.95 2.46 -4.82
N LEU A 172 3.38 1.25 -4.45
CA LEU A 172 3.41 0.09 -5.33
C LEU A 172 2.38 -0.92 -4.84
N LYS A 173 1.34 -1.21 -5.65
CA LYS A 173 0.31 -2.19 -5.30
C LYS A 173 -0.10 -3.06 -6.48
N ALA A 174 -0.04 -4.38 -6.30
CA ALA A 174 -0.42 -5.35 -7.33
C ALA A 174 -0.73 -6.73 -6.75
N SER A 175 -1.35 -7.60 -7.54
CA SER A 175 -1.36 -9.03 -7.27
C SER A 175 0.05 -9.62 -7.34
N ARG A 176 0.28 -10.68 -6.56
CA ARG A 176 1.59 -11.33 -6.43
C ARG A 176 2.22 -11.74 -7.77
N GLY A 177 1.38 -12.19 -8.73
CA GLY A 177 1.84 -12.64 -10.04
C GLY A 177 2.42 -11.54 -10.93
N ILE A 178 2.17 -10.27 -10.62
CA ILE A 178 2.74 -9.12 -11.34
C ILE A 178 4.22 -8.90 -10.98
N VAL A 179 4.62 -9.31 -9.76
CA VAL A 179 6.00 -9.21 -9.25
C VAL A 179 6.50 -7.76 -9.26
N LEU A 180 5.61 -6.82 -8.92
CA LEU A 180 5.84 -5.38 -9.05
C LEU A 180 6.98 -4.88 -8.15
N GLU A 181 7.28 -5.59 -7.07
CA GLU A 181 8.39 -5.29 -6.16
C GLU A 181 9.77 -5.26 -6.83
N LYS A 182 9.93 -5.93 -7.97
CA LYS A 182 11.18 -5.87 -8.75
C LYS A 182 11.49 -4.49 -9.28
N ALA A 183 10.49 -3.63 -9.46
CA ALA A 183 10.69 -2.26 -9.90
C ALA A 183 11.31 -1.36 -8.83
N LEU A 184 11.26 -1.77 -7.54
CA LEU A 184 11.74 -0.99 -6.40
C LEU A 184 13.20 -0.53 -6.56
N GLU A 185 14.08 -1.39 -7.07
CA GLU A 185 15.50 -1.06 -7.21
C GLU A 185 15.75 0.06 -8.24
N PHE A 186 14.85 0.21 -9.21
CA PHE A 186 14.95 1.16 -10.33
C PHE A 186 14.27 2.51 -10.06
N ILE A 187 13.49 2.65 -9.01
CA ILE A 187 12.95 3.93 -8.56
C ILE A 187 14.11 4.73 -7.94
N LYS A 188 14.50 5.80 -8.59
CA LYS A 188 15.60 6.69 -8.19
C LYS A 188 15.07 7.88 -7.39
#